data_35fdcd117c643c30d0c4c9449f98fe3f
#
_entry.id   35fdcd117c643c30d0c4c9449f98fe3f
#
_cell.length_a   1.000
_cell.length_b   1.000
_cell.length_c   1.000
_cell.angle_alpha   90.00
_cell.angle_beta   90.00
_cell.angle_gamma   90.00
#
_symmetry.space_group_name_H-M   'P 1'
#
loop_
_entity.id
_entity.type
_entity.pdbx_description
1 polymer ?
#
loop_
_entity_poly.entity_id
_entity_poly.type
_entity_poly.pdbx_seq_one_letter_code
_entity_poly.pdbx_strand_id
1 'polypeptide(L)'
;LLAAMFNELAKENVRSVITYWPEYLRSLKSSYSSSSSYEFKDKYNEVKYAKLLLIDDLGAEGVTSWSRDEILGTILQYRMQEHLPTFITSNLNLKELEEHLSVSTTNKSERVKAVRIIERIKQLTIDAEMIGQNNRK
;
A
#
# COMPACT_ATOMS: atom_id res chain seq x y z
N LEU A 1 1.48 -11.44 13.40
CA LEU A 1 2.20 -12.47 12.67
C LEU A 1 3.18 -11.90 11.65
N LEU A 2 2.70 -11.03 10.77
CA LEU A 2 3.58 -10.40 9.79
C LEU A 2 4.62 -9.48 10.44
N ALA A 3 4.25 -8.77 11.50
CA ALA A 3 5.17 -7.92 12.22
C ALA A 3 6.32 -8.72 12.82
N ALA A 4 6.03 -9.92 13.37
CA ALA A 4 7.06 -10.80 13.90
C ALA A 4 8.01 -11.29 12.80
N MET A 5 7.47 -11.65 11.66
CA MET A 5 8.27 -12.07 10.49
C MET A 5 9.19 -10.95 10.02
N PHE A 6 8.68 -9.73 9.94
CA PHE A 6 9.46 -8.56 9.56
C PHE A 6 10.56 -8.26 10.57
N ASN A 7 10.29 -8.44 11.86
CA ASN A 7 11.29 -8.24 12.89
C ASN A 7 12.44 -9.24 12.76
N GLU A 8 12.13 -10.50 12.43
CA GLU A 8 13.16 -11.51 12.20
C GLU A 8 14.01 -11.16 10.98
N LEU A 9 13.38 -10.71 9.90
CA LEU A 9 14.11 -10.29 8.70
C LEU A 9 14.99 -9.08 8.96
N ALA A 10 14.54 -8.15 9.82
CA ALA A 10 15.33 -6.99 10.19
C ALA A 10 16.61 -7.40 10.95
N LYS A 11 16.54 -8.45 11.76
CA LYS A 11 17.70 -8.99 12.46
C LYS A 11 18.74 -9.56 11.49
N GLU A 12 18.33 -9.98 10.31
CA GLU A 12 19.22 -10.50 9.27
C GLU A 12 19.73 -9.43 8.33
N ASN A 13 19.60 -8.16 8.73
CA ASN A 13 20.04 -6.99 7.94
C ASN A 13 19.29 -6.80 6.62
N VAL A 14 18.09 -7.33 6.50
CA VAL A 14 17.23 -7.06 5.35
C VAL A 14 16.56 -5.71 5.58
N ARG A 15 16.70 -4.80 4.61
CA ARG A 15 16.07 -3.47 4.68
C ARG A 15 14.57 -3.61 4.49
N SER A 16 13.86 -3.70 5.60
CA SER A 16 12.41 -3.85 5.61
C SER A 16 11.72 -2.62 6.18
N VAL A 17 10.55 -2.30 5.64
CA VAL A 17 9.74 -1.17 6.07
C VAL A 17 8.33 -1.67 6.34
N ILE A 18 7.79 -1.32 7.51
CA ILE A 18 6.40 -1.55 7.86
C ILE A 18 5.72 -0.20 7.87
N THR A 19 4.67 -0.07 7.09
CA THR A 19 3.94 1.18 6.93
C THR A 19 2.47 0.97 7.28
N TYR A 20 2.01 1.69 8.31
CA TYR A 20 0.58 1.76 8.60
C TYR A 20 -0.02 2.79 7.66
N TRP A 21 -0.75 2.30 6.66
CA TRP A 21 -1.13 3.09 5.49
C TRP A 21 -1.91 4.36 5.79
N PRO A 22 -2.95 4.34 6.65
CA PRO A 22 -3.70 5.58 6.93
C PRO A 22 -2.84 6.69 7.53
N GLU A 23 -1.95 6.36 8.47
CA GLU A 23 -1.07 7.35 9.07
C GLU A 23 0.02 7.81 8.11
N TYR A 24 0.52 6.90 7.29
CA TYR A 24 1.50 7.21 6.28
C TYR A 24 0.97 8.27 5.32
N LEU A 25 -0.26 8.11 4.83
CA LEU A 25 -0.88 9.09 3.95
C LEU A 25 -1.05 10.45 4.62
N ARG A 26 -1.46 10.46 5.88
CA ARG A 26 -1.57 11.72 6.64
C ARG A 26 -0.21 12.41 6.77
N SER A 27 0.82 11.63 7.05
CA SER A 27 2.18 12.13 7.16
C SER A 27 2.70 12.70 5.85
N LEU A 28 2.43 12.03 4.73
CA LEU A 28 2.81 12.52 3.41
C LEU A 28 2.09 13.81 3.07
N LYS A 29 0.80 13.88 3.37
CA LYS A 29 -0.01 15.07 3.11
C LYS A 29 0.48 16.26 3.90
N SER A 30 0.83 16.05 5.16
CA SER A 30 1.40 17.07 6.03
C SER A 30 2.75 17.57 5.49
N SER A 31 3.60 16.66 5.06
CA SER A 31 4.91 16.99 4.50
C SER A 31 4.81 17.71 3.17
N TYR A 32 3.82 17.37 2.36
CA TYR A 32 3.58 18.00 1.06
C TYR A 32 3.16 19.46 1.22
N SER A 33 2.32 19.75 2.20
CA SER A 33 1.85 21.10 2.46
C SER A 33 2.85 21.97 3.22
N SER A 34 3.90 21.37 3.81
CA SER A 34 4.96 22.13 4.44
C SER A 34 5.97 22.61 3.40
N SER A 35 6.78 23.62 3.75
CA SER A 35 7.78 24.18 2.85
C SER A 35 8.96 23.23 2.58
N SER A 36 8.99 22.07 3.22
CA SER A 36 10.09 21.12 3.09
C SER A 36 9.76 19.99 2.12
N SER A 37 10.17 20.12 0.87
CA SER A 37 10.02 19.07 -0.14
C SER A 37 10.86 17.84 0.15
N TYR A 38 11.91 17.96 0.95
CA TYR A 38 12.78 16.84 1.30
C TYR A 38 12.09 15.80 2.16
N GLU A 39 11.31 16.24 3.12
CA GLU A 39 10.62 15.34 4.03
C GLU A 39 9.62 14.45 3.29
N PHE A 40 8.85 15.04 2.37
CA PHE A 40 7.94 14.27 1.53
C PHE A 40 8.70 13.24 0.69
N LYS A 41 9.74 13.69 0.02
CA LYS A 41 10.54 12.82 -0.87
C LYS A 41 11.15 11.66 -0.10
N ASP A 42 11.72 11.93 1.06
CA ASP A 42 12.34 10.90 1.88
C ASP A 42 11.33 9.84 2.34
N LYS A 43 10.18 10.26 2.81
CA LYS A 43 9.11 9.35 3.24
C LYS A 43 8.57 8.52 2.08
N TYR A 44 8.34 9.16 0.95
CA TYR A 44 7.84 8.48 -0.24
C TYR A 44 8.87 7.46 -0.75
N ASN A 45 10.11 7.87 -0.86
CA ASN A 45 11.18 7.01 -1.37
C ASN A 45 11.49 5.84 -0.43
N GLU A 46 11.40 6.05 0.88
CA GLU A 46 11.62 4.97 1.84
C GLU A 46 10.68 3.80 1.59
N VAL A 47 9.41 4.08 1.37
CA VAL A 47 8.42 3.04 1.09
C VAL A 47 8.59 2.47 -0.32
N LYS A 48 8.76 3.34 -1.30
CA LYS A 48 8.86 2.93 -2.70
C LYS A 48 10.04 1.98 -2.96
N TYR A 49 11.19 2.29 -2.36
CA TYR A 49 12.43 1.56 -2.61
C TYR A 49 12.80 0.52 -1.56
N ALA A 50 11.96 0.29 -0.57
CA ALA A 50 12.24 -0.71 0.46
C ALA A 50 12.45 -2.09 -0.18
N LYS A 51 13.46 -2.81 0.29
CA LYS A 51 13.71 -4.16 -0.24
C LYS A 51 12.62 -5.14 0.16
N LEU A 52 11.97 -4.88 1.29
CA LEU A 52 10.84 -5.63 1.78
C LEU A 52 9.85 -4.65 2.38
N LEU A 53 8.59 -4.68 1.96
CA LEU A 53 7.58 -3.72 2.39
C LEU A 53 6.34 -4.44 2.91
N LEU A 54 5.83 -3.96 4.03
CA LEU A 54 4.49 -4.29 4.50
C LEU A 54 3.65 -3.02 4.49
N ILE A 55 2.59 -3.02 3.68
CA ILE A 55 1.55 -1.99 3.71
C ILE A 55 0.44 -2.51 4.61
N ASP A 56 0.32 -1.93 5.80
CA ASP A 56 -0.62 -2.40 6.80
C ASP A 56 -1.91 -1.59 6.77
N ASP A 57 -3.02 -2.31 6.85
CA ASP A 57 -4.37 -1.77 6.97
C ASP A 57 -4.79 -0.90 5.77
N LEU A 58 -4.51 -1.38 4.56
CA LEU A 58 -4.96 -0.73 3.33
C LEU A 58 -6.49 -0.79 3.27
N GLY A 59 -7.11 0.33 2.96
CA GLY A 59 -8.56 0.42 2.87
C GLY A 59 -9.23 1.02 4.10
N ALA A 60 -8.47 1.31 5.16
CA ALA A 60 -9.00 1.97 6.35
C ALA A 60 -9.02 3.50 6.20
N GLU A 61 -8.32 4.02 5.21
CA GLU A 61 -8.20 5.45 4.97
C GLU A 61 -9.33 6.00 4.08
N GLY A 62 -9.53 7.31 4.13
CA GLY A 62 -10.33 7.99 3.11
C GLY A 62 -9.53 8.09 1.82
N VAL A 63 -10.09 7.63 0.72
CA VAL A 63 -9.39 7.59 -0.56
C VAL A 63 -9.62 8.87 -1.35
N THR A 64 -8.53 9.42 -1.89
CA THR A 64 -8.57 10.52 -2.83
C THR A 64 -7.88 10.08 -4.13
N SER A 65 -8.12 10.82 -5.22
CA SER A 65 -7.42 10.53 -6.47
C SER A 65 -5.91 10.63 -6.30
N TRP A 66 -5.46 11.60 -5.51
CA TRP A 66 -4.05 11.77 -5.23
C TRP A 66 -3.46 10.57 -4.50
N SER A 67 -4.08 10.14 -3.41
CA SER A 67 -3.54 9.02 -2.63
C SER A 67 -3.57 7.71 -3.39
N ARG A 68 -4.60 7.51 -4.21
CA ARG A 68 -4.73 6.31 -5.02
C ARG A 68 -3.77 6.29 -6.20
N ASP A 69 -3.75 7.35 -7.00
CA ASP A 69 -3.03 7.36 -8.28
C ASP A 69 -1.58 7.80 -8.14
N GLU A 70 -1.34 8.89 -7.41
CA GLU A 70 0.00 9.46 -7.31
C GLU A 70 0.87 8.75 -6.28
N ILE A 71 0.28 8.22 -5.23
CA ILE A 71 1.04 7.57 -4.16
C ILE A 71 0.99 6.05 -4.28
N LEU A 72 -0.19 5.46 -4.02
CA LEU A 72 -0.31 4.01 -4.02
C LEU A 72 0.01 3.39 -5.39
N GLY A 73 -0.58 3.94 -6.43
CA GLY A 73 -0.39 3.42 -7.79
C GLY A 73 1.06 3.45 -8.24
N THR A 74 1.77 4.54 -7.97
CA THR A 74 3.18 4.66 -8.37
C THR A 74 4.08 3.74 -7.57
N ILE A 75 3.83 3.60 -6.27
CA ILE A 75 4.58 2.67 -5.41
C ILE A 75 4.41 1.24 -5.90
N LEU A 76 3.17 0.81 -6.10
CA LEU A 76 2.88 -0.56 -6.54
C LEU A 76 3.46 -0.84 -7.93
N GLN A 77 3.35 0.11 -8.84
CA GLN A 77 3.89 -0.04 -10.20
C GLN A 77 5.41 -0.23 -10.18
N TYR A 78 6.09 0.62 -9.45
CA TYR A 78 7.54 0.53 -9.35
C TYR A 78 7.98 -0.80 -8.71
N ARG A 79 7.34 -1.18 -7.61
CA ARG A 79 7.70 -2.40 -6.89
C ARG A 79 7.40 -3.66 -7.70
N MET A 80 6.34 -3.63 -8.51
CA MET A 80 6.03 -4.71 -9.43
C MET A 80 7.11 -4.84 -10.51
N GLN A 81 7.49 -3.73 -11.11
CA GLN A 81 8.53 -3.73 -12.17
C GLN A 81 9.88 -4.19 -11.66
N GLU A 82 10.23 -3.81 -10.44
CA GLU A 82 11.52 -4.14 -9.85
C GLU A 82 11.49 -5.44 -9.04
N HIS A 83 10.38 -6.14 -9.05
CA HIS A 83 10.21 -7.42 -8.34
C HIS A 83 10.56 -7.30 -6.85
N LEU A 84 10.13 -6.22 -6.22
CA LEU A 84 10.37 -6.00 -4.79
C LEU A 84 9.26 -6.64 -3.95
N PRO A 85 9.61 -7.53 -3.03
CA PRO A 85 8.61 -8.21 -2.20
C PRO A 85 7.74 -7.23 -1.43
N THR A 86 6.43 -7.41 -1.53
CA THR A 86 5.45 -6.50 -0.93
C THR A 86 4.35 -7.31 -0.28
N PHE A 87 4.07 -7.01 1.00
CA PHE A 87 2.97 -7.60 1.74
C PHE A 87 1.93 -6.53 2.01
N ILE A 88 0.67 -6.91 1.94
CA ILE A 88 -0.44 -5.98 2.15
C ILE A 88 -1.45 -6.63 3.07
N THR A 89 -1.87 -5.91 4.11
CA THR A 89 -2.99 -6.34 4.94
C THR A 89 -4.16 -5.41 4.73
N SER A 90 -5.37 -5.95 4.84
CA SER A 90 -6.60 -5.19 4.72
C SER A 90 -7.73 -5.93 5.43
N ASN A 91 -8.69 -5.18 5.96
CA ASN A 91 -9.93 -5.73 6.47
C ASN A 91 -10.96 -5.93 5.37
N LEU A 92 -10.66 -5.46 4.16
CA LEU A 92 -11.52 -5.59 3.00
C LEU A 92 -11.01 -6.72 2.10
N ASN A 93 -11.93 -7.47 1.49
CA ASN A 93 -11.53 -8.39 0.43
C ASN A 93 -11.23 -7.58 -0.83
N LEU A 94 -10.72 -8.24 -1.88
CA LEU A 94 -10.30 -7.53 -3.09
C LEU A 94 -11.45 -6.78 -3.76
N LYS A 95 -12.65 -7.34 -3.74
CA LYS A 95 -13.82 -6.69 -4.34
C LYS A 95 -14.21 -5.44 -3.54
N GLU A 96 -14.25 -5.57 -2.23
CA GLU A 96 -14.56 -4.44 -1.35
C GLU A 96 -13.50 -3.35 -1.47
N LEU A 97 -12.24 -3.76 -1.57
CA LEU A 97 -11.13 -2.84 -1.73
C LEU A 97 -11.24 -2.08 -3.05
N GLU A 98 -11.60 -2.77 -4.13
CA GLU A 98 -11.82 -2.13 -5.42
C GLU A 98 -12.93 -1.06 -5.33
N GLU A 99 -14.04 -1.38 -4.68
CA GLU A 99 -15.13 -0.44 -4.47
C GLU A 99 -14.67 0.78 -3.66
N HIS A 100 -13.92 0.52 -2.59
CA HIS A 100 -13.38 1.58 -1.73
C HIS A 100 -12.44 2.51 -2.51
N LEU A 101 -11.60 1.94 -3.38
CA LEU A 101 -10.64 2.71 -4.18
C LEU A 101 -11.30 3.44 -5.35
N SER A 102 -12.53 3.10 -5.71
CA SER A 102 -13.22 3.76 -6.82
C SER A 102 -13.57 5.22 -6.57
N VAL A 103 -13.52 5.68 -5.33
CA VAL A 103 -13.83 7.06 -4.91
C VAL A 103 -15.26 7.47 -5.25
N SER A 104 -15.74 7.11 -6.44
CA SER A 104 -17.12 7.33 -6.89
C SER A 104 -17.61 6.08 -7.60
N THR A 105 -18.78 5.58 -7.18
CA THR A 105 -19.38 4.39 -7.76
C THR A 105 -20.05 4.65 -9.11
N THR A 106 -20.28 5.91 -9.45
CA THR A 106 -21.00 6.28 -10.67
C THR A 106 -20.08 6.65 -11.83
N ASN A 107 -18.79 6.88 -11.55
CA ASN A 107 -17.84 7.31 -12.56
C ASN A 107 -17.02 6.11 -13.06
N LYS A 108 -17.20 5.76 -14.33
CA LYS A 108 -16.50 4.63 -14.96
C LYS A 108 -14.97 4.82 -14.96
N SER A 109 -14.52 6.05 -15.16
CA SER A 109 -13.10 6.39 -15.15
C SER A 109 -12.45 6.07 -13.79
N GLU A 110 -13.14 6.38 -12.71
CA GLU A 110 -12.67 6.10 -11.36
C GLU A 110 -12.61 4.60 -11.10
N ARG A 111 -13.59 3.86 -11.58
CA ARG A 111 -13.62 2.39 -11.44
C ARG A 111 -12.45 1.74 -12.17
N VAL A 112 -12.13 2.21 -13.37
CA VAL A 112 -11.00 1.69 -14.15
C VAL A 112 -9.69 1.88 -13.40
N LYS A 113 -9.52 3.04 -12.78
CA LYS A 113 -8.32 3.32 -11.99
C LYS A 113 -8.21 2.39 -10.77
N ALA A 114 -9.34 2.14 -10.10
CA ALA A 114 -9.37 1.20 -8.97
C ALA A 114 -9.03 -0.22 -9.43
N VAL A 115 -9.57 -0.65 -10.55
CA VAL A 115 -9.27 -1.98 -11.12
C VAL A 115 -7.78 -2.13 -11.39
N ARG A 116 -7.13 -1.09 -11.91
CA ARG A 116 -5.68 -1.13 -12.15
C ARG A 116 -4.88 -1.35 -10.87
N ILE A 117 -5.29 -0.70 -9.79
CA ILE A 117 -4.64 -0.89 -8.50
C ILE A 117 -4.80 -2.34 -8.04
N ILE A 118 -6.01 -2.87 -8.12
CA ILE A 118 -6.29 -4.26 -7.71
C ILE A 118 -5.47 -5.25 -8.55
N GLU A 119 -5.36 -5.02 -9.85
CA GLU A 119 -4.55 -5.90 -10.71
C GLU A 119 -3.07 -5.87 -10.31
N ARG A 120 -2.55 -4.72 -9.95
CA ARG A 120 -1.17 -4.61 -9.45
C ARG A 120 -0.99 -5.34 -8.12
N ILE A 121 -1.97 -5.23 -7.23
CA ILE A 121 -1.96 -5.97 -5.97
C ILE A 121 -1.93 -7.46 -6.23
N LYS A 122 -2.76 -7.95 -7.14
CA LYS A 122 -2.80 -9.37 -7.50
C LYS A 122 -1.49 -9.88 -8.07
N GLN A 123 -0.80 -9.04 -8.83
CA GLN A 123 0.50 -9.43 -9.41
C GLN A 123 1.62 -9.42 -8.37
N LEU A 124 1.54 -8.54 -7.39
CA LEU A 124 2.53 -8.44 -6.33
C LEU A 124 2.33 -9.47 -5.23
N THR A 125 1.09 -9.92 -5.02
CA THR A 125 0.74 -10.78 -3.89
C THR A 125 0.23 -12.13 -4.38
N ILE A 126 0.47 -13.17 -3.58
CA ILE A 126 -0.03 -14.51 -3.84
C ILE A 126 -0.89 -14.91 -2.64
N ASP A 127 -2.13 -15.22 -2.87
CA ASP A 127 -3.11 -15.89 -2.00
C ASP A 127 -2.98 -15.74 -0.47
N ALA A 128 -2.29 -14.73 0.02
CA ALA A 128 -2.16 -14.47 1.45
C ALA A 128 -3.52 -14.09 2.07
N GLU A 129 -4.47 -13.67 1.25
CA GLU A 129 -5.81 -13.31 1.66
C GLU A 129 -6.54 -14.43 2.40
N MET A 130 -6.49 -15.65 1.87
CA MET A 130 -7.18 -16.80 2.47
C MET A 130 -6.59 -17.16 3.82
N ILE A 131 -5.28 -17.07 3.95
CA ILE A 131 -4.58 -17.36 5.20
C ILE A 131 -4.99 -16.35 6.28
N GLY A 132 -5.05 -15.07 5.91
CA GLY A 132 -5.46 -14.00 6.82
C GLY A 132 -6.87 -14.16 7.34
N GLN A 133 -7.81 -14.56 6.48
CA GLN A 133 -9.20 -14.80 6.89
C GLN A 133 -9.33 -15.97 7.82
N ASN A 134 -8.63 -17.06 7.57
CA ASN A 134 -8.67 -18.24 8.41
C ASN A 134 -8.10 -18.00 9.80
N ASN A 135 -7.11 -17.15 9.91
CA ASN A 135 -6.48 -16.83 11.19
C ASN A 135 -7.31 -15.87 12.07
N ARG A 136 -8.36 -15.31 11.55
CA ARG A 136 -9.24 -14.40 12.29
C ARG A 136 -10.37 -15.08 13.05
N LYS A 137 -10.50 -16.35 12.89
CA LYS A 137 -11.54 -17.10 13.58
C LYS A 137 -11.17 -17.48 15.00
#